data_ba21848a7dc3be8ef0b32c5468b8221b
#
_entry.id   ba21848a7dc3be8ef0b32c5468b8221b
#
_cell.length_a   1.000
_cell.length_b   1.000
_cell.length_c   1.000
_cell.angle_alpha   90.00
_cell.angle_beta   90.00
_cell.angle_gamma   90.00
#
_symmetry.space_group_name_H-M   'P 1'
#
loop_
_entity.id
_entity.type
_entity.pdbx_description
1 polymer ?
#
loop_
_entity_poly.entity_id
_entity_poly.type
_entity_poly.pdbx_seq_one_letter_code
_entity_poly.pdbx_strand_id
1 'polypeptide(L)'
;MLPMLAFAQWQPIKPIEGLIAWGPGSVNDLTFRVLAAEVEKNTGAKFVVTNRGGAGGVIGTEELSKRAPDGYSVTVVSVPGIAAMDKIQVPEFGKGRSYTTDSFIYPMHIASSPFVVVTHPKDPVKTPAQFVQTLKTEKVSIAATGGARIVYEAISARVKFTEGADGVVRVDHKGPVDALMDVAGGNVRFAIVPSVVANPLYKDGKVNIIALSGPPPMRQLPGVGLLGDALPNFDISGMWGLMIPTNTPKDIVDWYVKEFTKAINTPTVKTMFYDNLLLERTDLRSPEAFKKYIKTQENAWQPLVDTVLVKTNK
;
A
#
# COMPACT_ATOMS: atom_id res chain seq x y z
N MET A 1 33.92 30.46 27.14
CA MET A 1 33.39 29.26 26.46
C MET A 1 32.06 28.91 27.12
N LEU A 2 30.95 29.16 26.44
CA LEU A 2 29.65 28.69 26.88
C LEU A 2 29.55 27.18 26.61
N PRO A 3 29.09 26.36 27.56
CA PRO A 3 28.90 24.94 27.29
C PRO A 3 27.80 24.80 26.20
N MET A 4 28.13 24.19 25.10
CA MET A 4 27.11 23.68 24.14
C MET A 4 26.25 22.69 24.92
N LEU A 5 25.02 23.08 25.27
CA LEU A 5 24.00 22.17 25.75
C LEU A 5 23.74 21.19 24.61
N ALA A 6 24.34 20.00 24.67
CA ALA A 6 23.94 18.86 23.85
C ALA A 6 22.52 18.55 24.27
N PHE A 7 21.54 18.93 23.45
CA PHE A 7 20.16 18.45 23.61
C PHE A 7 20.23 16.92 23.53
N ALA A 8 19.95 16.26 24.65
CA ALA A 8 19.90 14.81 24.69
C ALA A 8 18.85 14.35 23.65
N GLN A 9 19.28 13.61 22.65
CA GLN A 9 18.39 13.05 21.64
C GLN A 9 17.33 12.19 22.36
N TRP A 10 16.05 12.39 22.03
CA TRP A 10 14.96 11.60 22.62
C TRP A 10 15.24 10.09 22.53
N GLN A 11 14.98 9.38 23.61
CA GLN A 11 15.09 7.92 23.69
C GLN A 11 13.84 7.39 24.42
N PRO A 12 13.22 6.31 23.93
CA PRO A 12 12.06 5.74 24.61
C PRO A 12 12.47 5.11 25.94
N ILE A 13 11.77 5.48 27.02
CA ILE A 13 11.96 4.95 28.38
C ILE A 13 10.86 3.97 28.81
N LYS A 14 9.86 3.77 27.98
CA LYS A 14 8.76 2.80 28.13
C LYS A 14 8.45 2.17 26.78
N PRO A 15 7.71 1.04 26.72
CA PRO A 15 7.33 0.43 25.45
C PRO A 15 6.55 1.38 24.54
N ILE A 16 6.84 1.31 23.24
CA ILE A 16 6.14 2.02 22.18
C ILE A 16 5.01 1.12 21.67
N GLU A 17 3.79 1.64 21.59
CA GLU A 17 2.68 0.93 20.98
C GLU A 17 2.76 1.01 19.45
N GLY A 18 2.86 -0.14 18.79
CA GLY A 18 2.63 -0.29 17.37
C GLY A 18 1.13 -0.53 17.12
N LEU A 19 0.37 0.53 16.89
CA LEU A 19 -1.08 0.47 16.69
C LEU A 19 -1.41 0.17 15.24
N ILE A 20 -1.58 -1.10 14.89
CA ILE A 20 -1.81 -1.52 13.50
C ILE A 20 -3.30 -1.50 13.17
N ALA A 21 -3.69 -0.67 12.21
CA ALA A 21 -5.08 -0.46 11.79
C ALA A 21 -5.68 -1.62 10.95
N TRP A 22 -5.00 -2.75 10.90
CA TRP A 22 -5.42 -3.98 10.20
C TRP A 22 -5.22 -5.20 11.09
N GLY A 23 -5.87 -6.31 10.70
CA GLY A 23 -5.77 -7.57 11.44
C GLY A 23 -4.35 -8.15 11.47
N PRO A 24 -4.09 -9.05 12.42
CA PRO A 24 -2.83 -9.79 12.49
C PRO A 24 -2.54 -10.53 11.18
N GLY A 25 -1.25 -10.57 10.77
CA GLY A 25 -0.82 -11.18 9.52
C GLY A 25 -1.04 -10.32 8.27
N SER A 26 -1.61 -9.13 8.39
CA SER A 26 -1.65 -8.17 7.28
C SER A 26 -0.24 -7.70 6.92
N VAL A 27 -0.07 -7.16 5.70
CA VAL A 27 1.22 -6.59 5.26
C VAL A 27 1.71 -5.52 6.24
N ASN A 28 0.81 -4.68 6.74
CA ASN A 28 1.14 -3.66 7.74
C ASN A 28 1.67 -4.27 9.04
N ASP A 29 1.00 -5.30 9.54
CA ASP A 29 1.38 -6.00 10.77
C ASP A 29 2.73 -6.70 10.63
N LEU A 30 2.90 -7.50 9.58
CA LEU A 30 4.15 -8.22 9.33
C LEU A 30 5.32 -7.27 9.11
N THR A 31 5.14 -6.23 8.29
CA THR A 31 6.18 -5.23 8.02
C THR A 31 6.58 -4.50 9.31
N PHE A 32 5.59 -4.07 10.11
CA PHE A 32 5.89 -3.38 11.36
C PHE A 32 6.66 -4.27 12.33
N ARG A 33 6.22 -5.53 12.54
CA ARG A 33 6.87 -6.46 13.47
C ARG A 33 8.34 -6.73 13.11
N VAL A 34 8.63 -6.92 11.82
CA VAL A 34 10.01 -7.15 11.36
C VAL A 34 10.87 -5.90 11.60
N LEU A 35 10.35 -4.71 11.26
CA LEU A 35 11.07 -3.46 11.48
C LEU A 35 11.26 -3.16 12.97
N ALA A 36 10.22 -3.33 13.79
CA ALA A 36 10.28 -3.13 15.24
C ALA A 36 11.33 -4.03 15.88
N ALA A 37 11.38 -5.31 15.50
CA ALA A 37 12.39 -6.25 16.00
C ALA A 37 13.84 -5.80 15.68
N GLU A 38 14.07 -5.25 14.48
CA GLU A 38 15.40 -4.72 14.13
C GLU A 38 15.72 -3.43 14.89
N VAL A 39 14.71 -2.54 15.10
CA VAL A 39 14.91 -1.34 15.95
C VAL A 39 15.19 -1.73 17.39
N GLU A 40 14.48 -2.73 17.95
CA GLU A 40 14.74 -3.25 19.31
C GLU A 40 16.17 -3.75 19.48
N LYS A 41 16.68 -4.52 18.50
CA LYS A 41 18.07 -5.01 18.51
C LYS A 41 19.09 -3.87 18.53
N ASN A 42 18.82 -2.81 17.77
CA ASN A 42 19.76 -1.71 17.58
C ASN A 42 19.74 -0.68 18.72
N THR A 43 18.61 -0.54 19.42
CA THR A 43 18.39 0.56 20.37
C THR A 43 18.06 0.13 21.80
N GLY A 44 17.60 -1.12 21.97
CA GLY A 44 17.03 -1.61 23.24
C GLY A 44 15.58 -1.13 23.49
N ALA A 45 15.02 -0.28 22.62
CA ALA A 45 13.61 0.09 22.69
C ALA A 45 12.72 -1.17 22.68
N LYS A 46 11.51 -1.06 23.24
CA LYS A 46 10.54 -2.15 23.23
C LYS A 46 9.29 -1.72 22.48
N PHE A 47 8.73 -2.65 21.69
CA PHE A 47 7.48 -2.43 20.98
C PHE A 47 6.42 -3.44 21.45
N VAL A 48 5.19 -2.93 21.61
CA VAL A 48 3.99 -3.74 21.86
C VAL A 48 3.04 -3.52 20.69
N VAL A 49 2.76 -4.57 19.93
CA VAL A 49 1.90 -4.46 18.74
C VAL A 49 0.46 -4.77 19.09
N THR A 50 -0.41 -3.80 18.85
CA THR A 50 -1.86 -3.89 19.02
C THR A 50 -2.55 -3.78 17.65
N ASN A 51 -3.35 -4.77 17.28
CA ASN A 51 -4.13 -4.73 16.05
C ASN A 51 -5.54 -4.18 16.31
N ARG A 52 -5.90 -3.11 15.61
CA ARG A 52 -7.22 -2.42 15.67
C ARG A 52 -7.82 -2.34 14.27
N GLY A 53 -8.11 -3.52 13.71
CA GLY A 53 -8.74 -3.63 12.39
C GLY A 53 -10.19 -3.19 12.40
N GLY A 54 -10.71 -2.92 11.20
CA GLY A 54 -12.11 -2.62 10.94
C GLY A 54 -12.28 -1.42 10.00
N ALA A 55 -13.38 -1.43 9.22
CA ALA A 55 -13.73 -0.41 8.25
C ALA A 55 -12.55 0.01 7.34
N GLY A 56 -11.81 -0.99 6.78
CA GLY A 56 -10.68 -0.71 5.89
C GLY A 56 -9.48 0.00 6.55
N GLY A 57 -9.37 -0.06 7.89
CA GLY A 57 -8.32 0.62 8.66
C GLY A 57 -8.75 1.93 9.32
N VAL A 58 -9.98 2.40 9.05
CA VAL A 58 -10.50 3.67 9.60
C VAL A 58 -10.51 3.65 11.12
N ILE A 59 -10.93 2.54 11.77
CA ILE A 59 -11.05 2.45 13.23
C ILE A 59 -9.69 2.65 13.90
N GLY A 60 -8.66 1.93 13.49
CA GLY A 60 -7.33 2.06 14.08
C GLY A 60 -6.66 3.39 13.75
N THR A 61 -6.92 3.94 12.58
CA THR A 61 -6.41 5.27 12.19
C THR A 61 -7.05 6.38 13.03
N GLU A 62 -8.38 6.29 13.26
CA GLU A 62 -9.12 7.19 14.15
C GLU A 62 -8.60 7.12 15.59
N GLU A 63 -8.29 5.92 16.08
CA GLU A 63 -7.69 5.75 17.41
C GLU A 63 -6.32 6.41 17.50
N LEU A 64 -5.45 6.20 16.49
CA LEU A 64 -4.14 6.84 16.46
C LEU A 64 -4.23 8.37 16.46
N SER A 65 -5.19 8.95 15.73
CA SER A 65 -5.36 10.41 15.65
C SER A 65 -5.64 11.06 17.00
N LYS A 66 -6.14 10.28 17.97
CA LYS A 66 -6.48 10.73 19.34
C LYS A 66 -5.37 10.44 20.35
N ARG A 67 -4.29 9.78 19.96
CA ARG A 67 -3.15 9.50 20.84
C ARG A 67 -2.33 10.76 21.11
N ALA A 68 -1.67 10.77 22.27
CA ALA A 68 -0.74 11.84 22.64
C ALA A 68 0.45 11.90 21.66
N PRO A 69 0.92 13.10 21.30
CA PRO A 69 2.08 13.28 20.42
C PRO A 69 3.42 13.13 21.19
N ASP A 70 3.52 12.11 22.04
CA ASP A 70 4.64 11.87 22.97
C ASP A 70 5.65 10.83 22.44
N GLY A 71 5.43 10.31 21.22
CA GLY A 71 6.31 9.34 20.59
C GLY A 71 6.05 7.88 21.00
N TYR A 72 5.03 7.59 21.79
CA TYR A 72 4.75 6.23 22.25
C TYR A 72 3.59 5.55 21.50
N SER A 73 3.12 6.14 20.39
CA SER A 73 2.17 5.51 19.49
C SER A 73 2.59 5.74 18.04
N VAL A 74 2.74 4.65 17.29
CA VAL A 74 3.15 4.66 15.89
C VAL A 74 2.40 3.59 15.11
N THR A 75 2.18 3.80 13.82
CA THR A 75 1.66 2.76 12.93
C THR A 75 2.45 2.70 11.63
N VAL A 76 2.32 1.59 10.93
CA VAL A 76 2.58 1.51 9.49
C VAL A 76 1.27 1.70 8.78
N VAL A 77 1.21 2.73 7.98
CA VAL A 77 0.03 3.10 7.21
C VAL A 77 0.19 2.68 5.75
N SER A 78 -0.90 2.20 5.16
CA SER A 78 -1.02 2.12 3.71
C SER A 78 -1.51 3.47 3.20
N VAL A 79 -0.64 4.19 2.54
CA VAL A 79 -1.00 5.41 1.80
C VAL A 79 -1.29 4.94 0.37
N PRO A 80 -2.29 5.27 -0.18
CA PRO A 80 -3.40 6.18 -0.20
C PRO A 80 -4.65 5.72 0.57
N GLY A 81 -4.52 4.64 1.35
CA GLY A 81 -5.63 4.12 2.14
C GLY A 81 -6.26 5.17 3.03
N ILE A 82 -5.46 6.09 3.59
CA ILE A 82 -5.99 7.13 4.47
C ILE A 82 -6.86 8.15 3.71
N ALA A 83 -6.48 8.48 2.49
CA ALA A 83 -7.12 9.57 1.76
C ALA A 83 -8.28 9.10 0.86
N ALA A 84 -8.16 7.90 0.31
CA ALA A 84 -9.05 7.43 -0.74
C ALA A 84 -9.74 6.11 -0.41
N MET A 85 -9.02 5.15 0.17
CA MET A 85 -9.49 3.78 0.31
C MET A 85 -10.63 3.62 1.30
N ASP A 86 -10.59 4.32 2.41
CA ASP A 86 -11.66 4.33 3.40
C ASP A 86 -12.97 4.87 2.83
N LYS A 87 -12.92 5.89 1.96
CA LYS A 87 -14.11 6.38 1.26
C LYS A 87 -14.70 5.36 0.29
N ILE A 88 -13.84 4.56 -0.37
CA ILE A 88 -14.28 3.55 -1.34
C ILE A 88 -14.82 2.32 -0.65
N GLN A 89 -14.17 1.87 0.42
CA GLN A 89 -14.54 0.65 1.14
C GLN A 89 -15.73 0.86 2.07
N VAL A 90 -15.82 2.03 2.70
CA VAL A 90 -16.83 2.38 3.68
C VAL A 90 -17.21 3.87 3.50
N PRO A 91 -18.01 4.19 2.46
CA PRO A 91 -18.33 5.58 2.09
C PRO A 91 -18.92 6.41 3.22
N GLU A 92 -19.74 5.81 4.08
CA GLU A 92 -20.33 6.45 5.25
C GLU A 92 -19.30 6.90 6.29
N PHE A 93 -18.22 6.15 6.49
CA PHE A 93 -17.12 6.52 7.39
C PHE A 93 -16.26 7.66 6.83
N GLY A 94 -16.17 7.78 5.52
CA GLY A 94 -15.46 8.90 4.88
C GLY A 94 -16.10 10.26 5.18
N LYS A 95 -17.40 10.28 5.54
CA LYS A 95 -18.13 11.50 5.91
C LYS A 95 -18.07 11.82 7.40
N GLY A 96 -17.86 10.83 8.26
CA GLY A 96 -17.93 10.97 9.73
C GLY A 96 -16.61 10.85 10.46
N ARG A 97 -15.49 10.61 9.76
CA ARG A 97 -14.15 10.50 10.39
C ARG A 97 -13.69 11.85 10.93
N SER A 98 -13.04 11.84 12.07
CA SER A 98 -12.51 13.05 12.72
C SER A 98 -11.08 13.39 12.32
N TYR A 99 -10.43 12.60 11.46
CA TYR A 99 -9.07 12.79 11.01
C TYR A 99 -8.97 13.11 9.50
N THR A 100 -7.89 13.77 9.15
CA THR A 100 -7.44 13.98 7.77
C THR A 100 -5.97 13.55 7.65
N THR A 101 -5.40 13.60 6.45
CA THR A 101 -3.95 13.39 6.27
C THR A 101 -3.09 14.37 7.05
N ASP A 102 -3.62 15.56 7.36
CA ASP A 102 -2.92 16.57 8.18
C ASP A 102 -2.99 16.30 9.69
N SER A 103 -3.80 15.33 10.12
CA SER A 103 -3.85 14.88 11.52
C SER A 103 -2.62 14.07 11.94
N PHE A 104 -1.66 13.84 11.04
CA PHE A 104 -0.51 13.00 11.28
C PHE A 104 0.78 13.61 10.74
N ILE A 105 1.88 13.17 11.34
CA ILE A 105 3.21 13.27 10.76
C ILE A 105 3.53 11.91 10.13
N TYR A 106 4.19 11.95 9.00
CA TYR A 106 4.67 10.78 8.25
C TYR A 106 6.19 10.79 8.26
N PRO A 107 6.82 10.17 9.28
CA PRO A 107 8.28 10.24 9.44
C PRO A 107 9.03 9.83 8.18
N MET A 108 8.62 8.72 7.56
CA MET A 108 9.28 8.23 6.35
C MET A 108 8.46 7.18 5.60
N HIS A 109 8.71 7.06 4.32
CA HIS A 109 8.31 5.91 3.52
C HIS A 109 9.08 4.65 3.95
N ILE A 110 8.39 3.52 4.02
CA ILE A 110 8.99 2.22 4.31
C ILE A 110 9.21 1.46 3.01
N ALA A 111 8.14 1.15 2.30
CA ALA A 111 8.17 0.38 1.07
C ALA A 111 6.97 0.69 0.18
N SER A 112 7.13 0.46 -1.12
CA SER A 112 6.05 0.43 -2.10
C SER A 112 5.91 -0.96 -2.68
N SER A 113 4.68 -1.33 -3.07
CA SER A 113 4.39 -2.58 -3.75
C SER A 113 3.55 -2.29 -4.98
N PRO A 114 3.92 -2.82 -6.15
CA PRO A 114 3.04 -2.74 -7.29
C PRO A 114 1.76 -3.56 -7.05
N PHE A 115 0.66 -3.14 -7.64
CA PHE A 115 -0.38 -4.08 -7.98
C PHE A 115 0.06 -4.84 -9.23
N VAL A 116 -0.38 -6.07 -9.34
CA VAL A 116 -0.07 -6.92 -10.49
C VAL A 116 -1.34 -7.37 -11.17
N VAL A 117 -1.28 -7.45 -12.49
CA VAL A 117 -2.31 -8.14 -13.29
C VAL A 117 -1.88 -9.59 -13.40
N VAL A 118 -2.73 -10.49 -12.95
CA VAL A 118 -2.49 -11.94 -13.00
C VAL A 118 -3.47 -12.64 -13.92
N THR A 119 -2.99 -13.76 -14.51
CA THR A 119 -3.78 -14.68 -15.34
C THR A 119 -3.52 -16.11 -14.94
N HIS A 120 -4.40 -17.02 -15.42
CA HIS A 120 -4.10 -18.45 -15.42
C HIS A 120 -2.84 -18.75 -16.26
N PRO A 121 -1.98 -19.71 -15.87
CA PRO A 121 -0.74 -20.01 -16.60
C PRO A 121 -0.91 -20.33 -18.07
N LYS A 122 -2.05 -20.93 -18.45
CA LYS A 122 -2.38 -21.29 -19.84
C LYS A 122 -3.02 -20.17 -20.66
N ASP A 123 -3.31 -18.99 -20.05
CA ASP A 123 -3.87 -17.85 -20.79
C ASP A 123 -2.84 -17.35 -21.82
N PRO A 124 -3.25 -17.04 -23.06
CA PRO A 124 -2.34 -16.56 -24.11
C PRO A 124 -1.82 -15.14 -23.86
N VAL A 125 -2.49 -14.34 -23.03
CA VAL A 125 -2.08 -12.98 -22.69
C VAL A 125 -0.87 -13.01 -21.76
N LYS A 126 0.26 -12.44 -22.20
CA LYS A 126 1.54 -12.47 -21.48
C LYS A 126 2.15 -11.09 -21.25
N THR A 127 1.60 -10.05 -21.85
CA THR A 127 2.19 -8.70 -21.79
C THR A 127 1.15 -7.63 -21.45
N PRO A 128 1.55 -6.46 -20.92
CA PRO A 128 0.63 -5.34 -20.71
C PRO A 128 -0.09 -4.89 -21.98
N ALA A 129 0.60 -4.87 -23.12
CA ALA A 129 0.00 -4.48 -24.40
C ALA A 129 -1.10 -5.45 -24.84
N GLN A 130 -0.85 -6.78 -24.74
CA GLN A 130 -1.86 -7.79 -25.01
C GLN A 130 -3.06 -7.67 -24.06
N PHE A 131 -2.81 -7.45 -22.77
CA PHE A 131 -3.87 -7.22 -21.77
C PHE A 131 -4.76 -6.04 -22.17
N VAL A 132 -4.16 -4.87 -22.46
CA VAL A 132 -4.91 -3.67 -22.88
C VAL A 132 -5.69 -3.92 -24.16
N GLN A 133 -5.13 -4.64 -25.13
CA GLN A 133 -5.83 -5.00 -26.38
C GLN A 133 -7.02 -5.93 -26.09
N THR A 134 -6.83 -6.96 -25.26
CA THR A 134 -7.90 -7.89 -24.86
C THR A 134 -9.09 -7.15 -24.22
N LEU A 135 -8.83 -6.16 -23.36
CA LEU A 135 -9.90 -5.35 -22.74
C LEU A 135 -10.74 -4.57 -23.76
N LYS A 136 -10.18 -4.23 -24.93
CA LYS A 136 -10.88 -3.50 -25.99
C LYS A 136 -11.70 -4.39 -26.90
N THR A 137 -11.33 -5.66 -27.04
CA THR A 137 -11.82 -6.52 -28.12
C THR A 137 -12.56 -7.75 -27.66
N GLU A 138 -12.45 -8.12 -26.38
CA GLU A 138 -13.02 -9.38 -25.88
C GLU A 138 -13.91 -9.14 -24.66
N LYS A 139 -14.88 -10.05 -24.46
CA LYS A 139 -15.61 -10.16 -23.19
C LYS A 139 -14.73 -10.86 -22.17
N VAL A 140 -14.44 -10.18 -21.06
CA VAL A 140 -13.55 -10.73 -20.03
C VAL A 140 -14.04 -10.40 -18.62
N SER A 141 -13.67 -11.25 -17.68
CA SER A 141 -13.87 -11.02 -16.25
C SER A 141 -12.57 -10.55 -15.60
N ILE A 142 -12.67 -9.53 -14.73
CA ILE A 142 -11.55 -9.01 -13.93
C ILE A 142 -11.96 -8.95 -12.47
N ALA A 143 -11.22 -9.64 -11.60
CA ALA A 143 -11.34 -9.48 -10.17
C ALA A 143 -10.50 -8.28 -9.71
N ALA A 144 -11.13 -7.33 -8.97
CA ALA A 144 -10.44 -6.18 -8.39
C ALA A 144 -11.17 -5.71 -7.14
N THR A 145 -10.59 -5.97 -5.97
CA THR A 145 -11.17 -5.62 -4.65
C THR A 145 -10.29 -4.66 -3.88
N GLY A 146 -10.86 -3.89 -2.97
CA GLY A 146 -10.12 -2.93 -2.16
C GLY A 146 -9.31 -1.95 -3.02
N GLY A 147 -8.02 -1.77 -2.72
CA GLY A 147 -7.11 -0.88 -3.46
C GLY A 147 -6.96 -1.20 -4.94
N ALA A 148 -7.14 -2.46 -5.32
CA ALA A 148 -7.09 -2.86 -6.71
C ALA A 148 -8.22 -2.26 -7.56
N ARG A 149 -9.35 -1.86 -6.94
CA ARG A 149 -10.42 -1.14 -7.64
C ARG A 149 -9.94 0.18 -8.24
N ILE A 150 -9.06 0.90 -7.53
CA ILE A 150 -8.49 2.15 -8.06
C ILE A 150 -7.65 1.88 -9.31
N VAL A 151 -6.87 0.80 -9.29
CA VAL A 151 -6.09 0.38 -10.46
C VAL A 151 -7.01 0.02 -11.62
N TYR A 152 -8.07 -0.73 -11.34
CA TYR A 152 -9.10 -1.07 -12.34
C TYR A 152 -9.75 0.18 -12.94
N GLU A 153 -10.22 1.12 -12.12
CA GLU A 153 -10.85 2.36 -12.60
C GLU A 153 -9.85 3.23 -13.39
N ALA A 154 -8.59 3.26 -12.98
CA ALA A 154 -7.56 3.96 -13.72
C ALA A 154 -7.26 3.34 -15.09
N ILE A 155 -7.36 2.01 -15.20
CA ILE A 155 -7.26 1.30 -16.47
C ILE A 155 -8.50 1.61 -17.30
N SER A 156 -9.70 1.49 -16.74
CA SER A 156 -10.98 1.78 -17.41
C SER A 156 -11.01 3.19 -18.02
N ALA A 157 -10.61 4.18 -17.24
CA ALA A 157 -10.56 5.57 -17.71
C ALA A 157 -9.62 5.81 -18.90
N ARG A 158 -8.52 5.04 -18.99
CA ARG A 158 -7.52 5.17 -20.07
C ARG A 158 -7.83 4.31 -21.29
N VAL A 159 -8.28 3.09 -21.06
CA VAL A 159 -8.56 2.11 -22.14
C VAL A 159 -9.91 2.36 -22.77
N LYS A 160 -10.88 2.90 -22.00
CA LYS A 160 -12.26 3.18 -22.44
C LYS A 160 -12.96 1.95 -23.02
N PHE A 161 -12.84 0.81 -22.34
CA PHE A 161 -13.55 -0.42 -22.72
C PHE A 161 -15.03 -0.34 -22.32
N THR A 162 -15.85 -1.18 -22.93
CA THR A 162 -17.26 -1.36 -22.54
C THR A 162 -17.30 -2.16 -21.23
N GLU A 163 -17.98 -1.63 -20.21
CA GLU A 163 -18.24 -2.36 -18.96
C GLU A 163 -19.57 -3.15 -19.03
N GLY A 164 -19.62 -4.25 -18.28
CA GLY A 164 -20.81 -5.10 -18.17
C GLY A 164 -20.81 -6.33 -19.07
N ALA A 165 -21.97 -6.93 -19.26
CA ALA A 165 -22.13 -8.24 -19.90
C ALA A 165 -21.58 -8.33 -21.35
N ASP A 166 -21.49 -7.20 -22.04
CA ASP A 166 -21.00 -7.12 -23.42
C ASP A 166 -19.52 -6.74 -23.56
N GLY A 167 -18.81 -6.63 -22.45
CA GLY A 167 -17.39 -6.25 -22.45
C GLY A 167 -16.65 -6.75 -21.20
N VAL A 168 -16.12 -5.84 -20.41
CA VAL A 168 -15.40 -6.18 -19.19
C VAL A 168 -16.35 -6.26 -18.00
N VAL A 169 -16.42 -7.43 -17.37
CA VAL A 169 -17.17 -7.64 -16.13
C VAL A 169 -16.22 -7.60 -14.95
N ARG A 170 -16.40 -6.64 -14.04
CA ARG A 170 -15.68 -6.64 -12.78
C ARG A 170 -16.36 -7.59 -11.79
N VAL A 171 -15.55 -8.47 -11.20
CA VAL A 171 -16.00 -9.45 -10.20
C VAL A 171 -15.47 -9.05 -8.82
N ASP A 172 -16.37 -8.86 -7.89
CA ASP A 172 -16.02 -8.53 -6.51
C ASP A 172 -15.78 -9.80 -5.69
N HIS A 173 -14.76 -9.77 -4.84
CA HIS A 173 -14.38 -10.84 -3.92
C HIS A 173 -14.24 -10.28 -2.49
N LYS A 174 -14.29 -11.15 -1.50
CA LYS A 174 -14.06 -10.76 -0.08
C LYS A 174 -12.63 -10.23 0.14
N GLY A 175 -11.68 -10.72 -0.66
CA GLY A 175 -10.28 -10.32 -0.56
C GLY A 175 -9.44 -10.69 -1.77
N PRO A 176 -8.20 -10.21 -1.83
CA PRO A 176 -7.32 -10.48 -2.97
C PRO A 176 -6.92 -11.96 -3.10
N VAL A 177 -6.93 -12.71 -2.00
CA VAL A 177 -6.63 -14.16 -2.03
C VAL A 177 -7.73 -14.91 -2.77
N ASP A 178 -9.01 -14.61 -2.48
CA ASP A 178 -10.16 -15.25 -3.16
C ASP A 178 -10.13 -14.95 -4.65
N ALA A 179 -9.86 -13.68 -5.02
CA ALA A 179 -9.70 -13.27 -6.42
C ALA A 179 -8.58 -14.05 -7.14
N LEU A 180 -7.47 -14.27 -6.46
CA LEU A 180 -6.32 -14.98 -6.99
C LEU A 180 -6.62 -16.48 -7.18
N MET A 181 -7.34 -17.09 -6.25
CA MET A 181 -7.75 -18.50 -6.34
C MET A 181 -8.74 -18.71 -7.49
N ASP A 182 -9.63 -17.78 -7.75
CA ASP A 182 -10.56 -17.86 -8.90
C ASP A 182 -9.83 -17.76 -10.25
N VAL A 183 -8.75 -16.96 -10.34
CA VAL A 183 -7.89 -16.93 -11.52
C VAL A 183 -7.14 -18.26 -11.68
N ALA A 184 -6.58 -18.78 -10.60
CA ALA A 184 -5.88 -20.07 -10.61
C ALA A 184 -6.81 -21.24 -10.99
N GLY A 185 -8.10 -21.15 -10.61
CA GLY A 185 -9.16 -22.10 -10.98
C GLY A 185 -9.76 -21.87 -12.37
N GLY A 186 -9.43 -20.78 -13.06
CA GLY A 186 -9.97 -20.44 -14.38
C GLY A 186 -11.40 -19.87 -14.36
N ASN A 187 -11.95 -19.53 -13.19
CA ASN A 187 -13.30 -18.96 -13.04
C ASN A 187 -13.35 -17.48 -13.43
N VAL A 188 -12.25 -16.76 -13.19
CA VAL A 188 -12.05 -15.36 -13.58
C VAL A 188 -10.79 -15.29 -14.43
N ARG A 189 -10.83 -14.54 -15.54
CA ARG A 189 -9.71 -14.50 -16.46
C ARG A 189 -8.52 -13.69 -15.95
N PHE A 190 -8.77 -12.51 -15.37
CA PHE A 190 -7.75 -11.64 -14.82
C PHE A 190 -8.06 -11.27 -13.38
N ALA A 191 -7.03 -11.05 -12.58
CA ALA A 191 -7.19 -10.34 -11.33
C ALA A 191 -6.14 -9.23 -11.19
N ILE A 192 -6.52 -8.16 -10.52
CA ILE A 192 -5.62 -7.10 -10.07
C ILE A 192 -5.48 -7.26 -8.56
N VAL A 193 -4.28 -7.55 -8.09
CA VAL A 193 -3.99 -7.82 -6.67
C VAL A 193 -2.65 -7.21 -6.27
N PRO A 194 -2.38 -6.97 -4.97
CA PRO A 194 -1.04 -6.60 -4.51
C PRO A 194 -0.01 -7.68 -4.87
N SER A 195 1.17 -7.29 -5.31
CA SER A 195 2.24 -8.23 -5.71
C SER A 195 2.61 -9.22 -4.60
N VAL A 196 2.64 -8.76 -3.36
CA VAL A 196 2.95 -9.59 -2.18
C VAL A 196 1.97 -10.75 -2.02
N VAL A 197 0.70 -10.59 -2.42
CA VAL A 197 -0.33 -11.65 -2.38
C VAL A 197 -0.17 -12.61 -3.56
N ALA A 198 0.18 -12.11 -4.74
CA ALA A 198 0.33 -12.92 -5.96
C ALA A 198 1.61 -13.74 -5.97
N ASN A 199 2.69 -13.23 -5.38
CA ASN A 199 4.04 -13.77 -5.52
C ASN A 199 4.18 -15.25 -5.12
N PRO A 200 3.58 -15.75 -4.03
CA PRO A 200 3.64 -17.18 -3.70
C PRO A 200 3.07 -18.08 -4.80
N LEU A 201 1.87 -17.76 -5.32
CA LEU A 201 1.24 -18.56 -6.37
C LEU A 201 1.97 -18.41 -7.72
N TYR A 202 2.58 -17.25 -7.97
CA TYR A 202 3.42 -17.02 -9.14
C TYR A 202 4.70 -17.87 -9.08
N LYS A 203 5.40 -17.91 -7.94
CA LYS A 203 6.57 -18.77 -7.74
C LYS A 203 6.22 -20.26 -7.87
N ASP A 204 5.03 -20.66 -7.44
CA ASP A 204 4.51 -22.01 -7.58
C ASP A 204 4.00 -22.34 -9.00
N GLY A 205 4.03 -21.38 -9.93
CA GLY A 205 3.53 -21.57 -11.31
C GLY A 205 2.01 -21.73 -11.42
N LYS A 206 1.24 -21.38 -10.37
CA LYS A 206 -0.22 -21.51 -10.37
C LYS A 206 -0.92 -20.33 -11.03
N VAL A 207 -0.24 -19.19 -11.14
CA VAL A 207 -0.67 -18.00 -11.88
C VAL A 207 0.50 -17.38 -12.61
N ASN A 208 0.24 -16.60 -13.66
CA ASN A 208 1.22 -15.73 -14.31
C ASN A 208 0.99 -14.29 -13.85
N ILE A 209 2.08 -13.54 -13.65
CA ILE A 209 2.06 -12.08 -13.56
C ILE A 209 2.40 -11.53 -14.95
N ILE A 210 1.51 -10.74 -15.53
CA ILE A 210 1.65 -10.22 -16.90
C ILE A 210 1.91 -8.71 -16.97
N ALA A 211 1.62 -8.00 -15.89
CA ALA A 211 1.90 -6.57 -15.76
C ALA A 211 2.08 -6.18 -14.30
N LEU A 212 2.94 -5.18 -14.06
CA LEU A 212 3.06 -4.49 -12.78
C LEU A 212 2.55 -3.05 -12.92
N SER A 213 1.85 -2.55 -11.92
CA SER A 213 1.53 -1.12 -11.80
C SER A 213 2.72 -0.34 -11.21
N GLY A 214 2.66 0.99 -11.29
CA GLY A 214 3.67 1.84 -10.67
C GLY A 214 4.78 2.29 -11.61
N PRO A 215 5.72 3.11 -11.10
CA PRO A 215 6.74 3.75 -11.89
C PRO A 215 7.85 2.76 -12.33
N PRO A 216 8.72 3.15 -13.30
CA PRO A 216 9.81 2.29 -13.80
C PRO A 216 10.68 1.59 -12.77
N PRO A 217 11.02 2.18 -11.60
CA PRO A 217 11.75 1.46 -10.55
C PRO A 217 11.05 0.21 -10.01
N MET A 218 9.74 0.05 -10.25
CA MET A 218 8.98 -1.16 -9.85
C MET A 218 9.12 -2.35 -10.80
N ARG A 219 9.96 -2.27 -11.80
CA ARG A 219 10.28 -3.38 -12.72
C ARG A 219 11.19 -4.41 -12.03
N GLN A 220 10.62 -5.20 -11.12
CA GLN A 220 11.36 -6.15 -10.27
C GLN A 220 11.29 -7.60 -10.75
N LEU A 221 10.38 -7.91 -11.66
CA LEU A 221 10.25 -9.26 -12.22
C LEU A 221 10.84 -9.29 -13.63
N PRO A 222 11.88 -10.11 -13.87
CA PRO A 222 12.43 -10.27 -15.22
C PRO A 222 11.35 -10.70 -16.23
N GLY A 223 11.30 -10.02 -17.36
CA GLY A 223 10.35 -10.33 -18.44
C GLY A 223 8.92 -9.83 -18.23
N VAL A 224 8.58 -9.28 -17.06
CA VAL A 224 7.25 -8.69 -16.80
C VAL A 224 7.29 -7.18 -17.05
N GLY A 225 6.38 -6.70 -17.92
CA GLY A 225 6.27 -5.28 -18.26
C GLY A 225 5.50 -4.48 -17.21
N LEU A 226 5.61 -3.16 -17.31
CA LEU A 226 4.78 -2.23 -16.53
C LEU A 226 3.48 -1.91 -17.25
N LEU A 227 2.41 -1.65 -16.52
CA LEU A 227 1.20 -1.07 -17.12
C LEU A 227 1.51 0.25 -17.84
N GLY A 228 2.48 1.02 -17.34
CA GLY A 228 2.98 2.23 -17.99
C GLY A 228 3.59 2.04 -19.38
N ASP A 229 4.03 0.82 -19.73
CA ASP A 229 4.53 0.50 -21.07
C ASP A 229 3.39 0.51 -22.10
N ALA A 230 2.15 0.21 -21.69
CA ALA A 230 0.96 0.23 -22.56
C ALA A 230 0.02 1.40 -22.25
N LEU A 231 0.09 1.99 -21.08
CA LEU A 231 -0.72 3.11 -20.61
C LEU A 231 0.20 4.22 -20.06
N PRO A 232 0.60 5.19 -20.90
CA PRO A 232 1.54 6.23 -20.49
C PRO A 232 1.14 6.93 -19.18
N ASN A 233 2.13 7.24 -18.34
CA ASN A 233 1.95 7.87 -17.03
C ASN A 233 1.08 7.06 -16.06
N PHE A 234 1.07 5.74 -16.16
CA PHE A 234 0.41 4.89 -15.20
C PHE A 234 1.31 4.67 -13.98
N ASP A 235 1.06 5.45 -12.93
CA ASP A 235 1.80 5.37 -11.66
C ASP A 235 0.81 5.21 -10.49
N ILE A 236 0.39 3.97 -10.25
CA ILE A 236 -0.45 3.61 -9.11
C ILE A 236 0.16 2.41 -8.42
N SER A 237 0.59 2.61 -7.18
CA SER A 237 1.18 1.55 -6.36
C SER A 237 0.68 1.62 -4.93
N GLY A 238 0.62 0.49 -4.27
CA GLY A 238 0.52 0.44 -2.82
C GLY A 238 1.81 1.00 -2.21
N MET A 239 1.69 1.73 -1.11
CA MET A 239 2.85 2.19 -0.38
C MET A 239 2.60 2.13 1.12
N TRP A 240 3.65 1.91 1.86
CA TRP A 240 3.64 1.87 3.31
C TRP A 240 4.64 2.88 3.86
N GLY A 241 4.25 3.56 4.92
CA GLY A 241 5.09 4.49 5.64
C GLY A 241 4.80 4.47 7.12
N LEU A 242 5.69 5.04 7.89
CA LEU A 242 5.42 5.32 9.29
C LEU A 242 4.42 6.48 9.41
N MET A 243 3.56 6.41 10.40
CA MET A 243 2.61 7.46 10.74
C MET A 243 2.52 7.58 12.27
N ILE A 244 2.58 8.81 12.76
CA ILE A 244 2.48 9.18 14.17
C ILE A 244 1.54 10.37 14.33
N PRO A 245 0.99 10.64 15.55
CA PRO A 245 0.14 11.78 15.77
C PRO A 245 0.79 13.11 15.36
N THR A 246 -0.03 14.06 14.88
CA THR A 246 0.42 15.43 14.61
C THR A 246 0.96 16.09 15.90
N ASN A 247 1.76 17.13 15.77
CA ASN A 247 2.44 17.82 16.88
C ASN A 247 3.46 16.99 17.67
N THR A 248 3.83 15.79 17.22
CA THR A 248 4.95 15.05 17.80
C THR A 248 6.24 15.88 17.66
N PRO A 249 7.02 16.08 18.73
CA PRO A 249 8.26 16.85 18.71
C PRO A 249 9.27 16.33 17.67
N LYS A 250 10.03 17.27 17.10
CA LYS A 250 10.95 16.98 16.01
C LYS A 250 12.03 15.96 16.37
N ASP A 251 12.57 15.99 17.56
CA ASP A 251 13.60 15.06 18.04
C ASP A 251 13.06 13.61 18.09
N ILE A 252 11.78 13.44 18.40
CA ILE A 252 11.08 12.14 18.35
C ILE A 252 10.93 11.69 16.88
N VAL A 253 10.48 12.59 16.00
CA VAL A 253 10.36 12.29 14.55
C VAL A 253 11.71 11.87 13.98
N ASP A 254 12.78 12.62 14.31
CA ASP A 254 14.15 12.34 13.87
C ASP A 254 14.64 10.97 14.38
N TRP A 255 14.27 10.58 15.60
CA TRP A 255 14.57 9.25 16.14
C TRP A 255 13.91 8.15 15.31
N TYR A 256 12.61 8.29 14.98
CA TYR A 256 11.90 7.33 14.14
C TYR A 256 12.56 7.21 12.75
N VAL A 257 12.84 8.32 12.09
CA VAL A 257 13.49 8.33 10.78
C VAL A 257 14.84 7.62 10.85
N LYS A 258 15.66 7.96 11.83
CA LYS A 258 17.01 7.40 12.01
C LYS A 258 16.98 5.89 12.27
N GLU A 259 16.22 5.46 13.26
CA GLU A 259 16.29 4.07 13.71
C GLU A 259 15.55 3.11 12.76
N PHE A 260 14.43 3.54 12.16
CA PHE A 260 13.74 2.75 11.14
C PHE A 260 14.53 2.71 9.81
N THR A 261 15.25 3.79 9.47
CA THR A 261 16.17 3.74 8.31
C THR A 261 17.27 2.70 8.51
N LYS A 262 17.85 2.60 9.71
CA LYS A 262 18.82 1.55 10.03
C LYS A 262 18.18 0.16 9.91
N ALA A 263 16.98 -0.01 10.47
CA ALA A 263 16.26 -1.29 10.41
C ALA A 263 15.98 -1.73 8.98
N ILE A 264 15.52 -0.83 8.11
CA ILE A 264 15.29 -1.12 6.68
C ILE A 264 16.57 -1.58 5.98
N ASN A 265 17.72 -1.06 6.37
CA ASN A 265 19.00 -1.41 5.76
C ASN A 265 19.62 -2.72 6.28
N THR A 266 18.97 -3.42 7.22
CA THR A 266 19.46 -4.74 7.67
C THR A 266 19.23 -5.82 6.61
N PRO A 267 20.09 -6.85 6.53
CA PRO A 267 19.89 -7.97 5.60
C PRO A 267 18.53 -8.63 5.74
N THR A 268 18.03 -8.79 6.97
CA THR A 268 16.71 -9.38 7.27
C THR A 268 15.59 -8.64 6.54
N VAL A 269 15.55 -7.31 6.66
CA VAL A 269 14.50 -6.48 6.05
C VAL A 269 14.67 -6.42 4.53
N LYS A 270 15.92 -6.32 4.04
CA LYS A 270 16.21 -6.35 2.60
C LYS A 270 15.74 -7.65 1.94
N THR A 271 16.01 -8.79 2.56
CA THR A 271 15.53 -10.09 2.07
C THR A 271 14.01 -10.14 2.07
N MET A 272 13.36 -9.70 3.15
CA MET A 272 11.90 -9.63 3.21
C MET A 272 11.32 -8.74 2.11
N PHE A 273 11.93 -7.59 1.82
CA PHE A 273 11.47 -6.71 0.75
C PHE A 273 11.64 -7.37 -0.62
N TYR A 274 12.79 -7.96 -0.89
CA TYR A 274 13.05 -8.66 -2.14
C TYR A 274 12.07 -9.82 -2.36
N ASP A 275 11.89 -10.66 -1.34
CA ASP A 275 11.02 -11.84 -1.42
C ASP A 275 9.55 -11.51 -1.63
N ASN A 276 9.12 -10.31 -1.22
CA ASN A 276 7.75 -9.85 -1.33
C ASN A 276 7.53 -8.79 -2.42
N LEU A 277 8.49 -8.57 -3.29
CA LEU A 277 8.43 -7.56 -4.36
C LEU A 277 8.14 -6.15 -3.84
N LEU A 278 8.73 -5.83 -2.68
CA LEU A 278 8.63 -4.50 -2.10
C LEU A 278 9.78 -3.64 -2.58
N LEU A 279 9.49 -2.41 -2.98
CA LEU A 279 10.46 -1.44 -3.46
C LEU A 279 10.69 -0.35 -2.43
N GLU A 280 11.95 -0.06 -2.17
CA GLU A 280 12.33 1.11 -1.39
C GLU A 280 12.35 2.38 -2.24
N ARG A 281 11.93 3.48 -1.65
CA ARG A 281 12.04 4.83 -2.18
C ARG A 281 12.87 5.66 -1.21
N THR A 282 14.18 5.62 -1.40
CA THR A 282 15.14 6.32 -0.53
C THR A 282 14.98 7.84 -0.58
N ASP A 283 14.47 8.35 -1.70
CA ASP A 283 14.09 9.75 -1.90
C ASP A 283 12.89 10.21 -1.03
N LEU A 284 12.14 9.27 -0.45
CA LEU A 284 10.98 9.53 0.42
C LEU A 284 11.25 9.24 1.91
N ARG A 285 12.50 9.20 2.33
CA ARG A 285 12.90 8.92 3.72
C ARG A 285 13.03 10.18 4.58
N SER A 286 12.38 11.27 4.21
CA SER A 286 12.19 12.43 5.09
C SER A 286 10.71 12.78 5.23
N PRO A 287 10.29 13.37 6.35
CA PRO A 287 8.90 13.76 6.56
C PRO A 287 8.36 14.68 5.45
N GLU A 288 9.16 15.65 5.03
CA GLU A 288 8.78 16.63 4.00
C GLU A 288 8.59 15.97 2.64
N ALA A 289 9.56 15.14 2.22
CA ALA A 289 9.51 14.46 0.93
C ALA A 289 8.33 13.46 0.88
N PHE A 290 8.14 12.71 1.96
CA PHE A 290 7.07 11.73 2.02
C PHE A 290 5.69 12.39 2.09
N LYS A 291 5.50 13.44 2.92
CA LYS A 291 4.25 14.21 2.96
C LYS A 291 3.91 14.84 1.60
N LYS A 292 4.90 15.43 0.92
CA LYS A 292 4.72 15.97 -0.44
C LYS A 292 4.26 14.89 -1.42
N TYR A 293 4.87 13.71 -1.35
CA TYR A 293 4.47 12.59 -2.20
C TYR A 293 3.05 12.09 -1.89
N ILE A 294 2.68 11.97 -0.62
CA ILE A 294 1.30 11.64 -0.20
C ILE A 294 0.30 12.60 -0.84
N LYS A 295 0.53 13.91 -0.74
CA LYS A 295 -0.34 14.92 -1.35
C LYS A 295 -0.43 14.81 -2.87
N THR A 296 0.66 14.48 -3.53
CA THR A 296 0.66 14.21 -4.98
C THR A 296 -0.22 13.01 -5.33
N GLN A 297 -0.13 11.94 -4.54
CA GLN A 297 -0.95 10.75 -4.74
C GLN A 297 -2.43 11.02 -4.43
N GLU A 298 -2.75 11.74 -3.36
CA GLU A 298 -4.12 12.17 -3.06
C GLU A 298 -4.76 12.88 -4.26
N ASN A 299 -4.08 13.87 -4.82
CA ASN A 299 -4.56 14.64 -5.96
C ASN A 299 -4.74 13.77 -7.22
N ALA A 300 -3.83 12.83 -7.46
CA ALA A 300 -3.92 11.91 -8.60
C ALA A 300 -5.08 10.90 -8.47
N TRP A 301 -5.42 10.52 -7.25
CA TRP A 301 -6.41 9.48 -6.98
C TRP A 301 -7.81 10.03 -6.75
N GLN A 302 -7.96 11.29 -6.34
CA GLN A 302 -9.26 11.88 -6.04
C GLN A 302 -10.29 11.71 -7.18
N PRO A 303 -9.97 11.98 -8.45
CA PRO A 303 -10.93 11.77 -9.56
C PRO A 303 -11.35 10.30 -9.73
N LEU A 304 -10.42 9.35 -9.44
CA LEU A 304 -10.71 7.92 -9.52
C LEU A 304 -11.60 7.47 -8.35
N VAL A 305 -11.36 8.00 -7.16
CA VAL A 305 -12.19 7.77 -5.97
C VAL A 305 -13.61 8.26 -6.21
N ASP A 306 -13.77 9.45 -6.75
CA ASP A 306 -15.07 10.03 -7.06
C ASP A 306 -15.84 9.15 -8.07
N THR A 307 -15.14 8.61 -9.07
CA THR A 307 -15.74 7.65 -10.03
C THR A 307 -16.22 6.38 -9.34
N VAL A 308 -15.42 5.79 -8.44
CA VAL A 308 -15.80 4.60 -7.68
C VAL A 308 -17.03 4.86 -6.81
N LEU A 309 -17.05 6.00 -6.10
CA LEU A 309 -18.17 6.37 -5.23
C LEU A 309 -19.48 6.55 -6.01
N VAL A 310 -19.44 7.15 -7.20
CA VAL A 310 -20.62 7.29 -8.06
C VAL A 310 -21.15 5.92 -8.51
N LYS A 311 -20.27 4.98 -8.86
CA LYS A 311 -20.65 3.63 -9.29
C LYS A 311 -21.19 2.76 -8.13
N THR A 312 -20.75 3.00 -6.90
CA THR A 312 -21.17 2.22 -5.72
C THR A 312 -22.55 2.66 -5.19
N ASN A 313 -22.93 3.91 -5.46
CA ASN A 313 -24.22 4.50 -5.02
C ASN A 313 -25.37 4.33 -6.05
N LYS A 314 -25.14 3.62 -7.13
CA LYS A 314 -26.12 3.18 -8.14
C LYS A 314 -26.45 1.72 -7.98
#